data_ca2811f8294e0cd514c4fff9c83c738d
#
_entry.id   ca2811f8294e0cd514c4fff9c83c738d
#
_cell.length_a   1.000
_cell.length_b   1.000
_cell.length_c   1.000
_cell.angle_alpha   90.00
_cell.angle_beta   90.00
_cell.angle_gamma   90.00
#
_symmetry.space_group_name_H-M   'P 1'
#
loop_
_entity.id
_entity.type
_entity.pdbx_description
1 polymer ?
#
loop_
_entity_poly.entity_id
_entity_poly.type
_entity_poly.pdbx_seq_one_letter_code
_entity_poly.pdbx_strand_id
1 'polypeptide(L)'
;AKLAAGGHVVAASVAPLVLSQVAVGAPSGTDAPATAVSDPAFPDAAAVREAIREARKIGYSTGPSGTALVSMIEDWGLSAEVGDRLVQARPGIPVARLLADGDVDLGFQQLSELVGSPGVSVLGVLPQDCAIDTVFSGAIAATSSEPEGAAAILAFLRTDAARDIARSRHFAPPHAP
;
A
#
# COMPACT_ATOMS: atom_id res chain seq x y z
N ALA A 1 3.04 -17.65 0.29
CA ALA A 1 2.49 -18.97 0.66
C ALA A 1 2.17 -19.83 -0.57
N LYS A 2 1.34 -19.39 -1.54
CA LYS A 2 0.90 -20.20 -2.69
C LYS A 2 2.07 -20.74 -3.55
N LEU A 3 3.07 -19.92 -3.90
CA LEU A 3 4.21 -20.34 -4.71
C LEU A 3 5.07 -21.42 -4.03
N ALA A 4 5.26 -21.31 -2.71
CA ALA A 4 5.99 -22.32 -1.95
C ALA A 4 5.21 -23.65 -1.86
N ALA A 5 3.90 -23.57 -1.60
CA ALA A 5 3.03 -24.75 -1.57
C ALA A 5 2.93 -25.45 -2.94
N GLY A 6 2.99 -24.67 -4.04
CA GLY A 6 3.01 -25.20 -5.40
C GLY A 6 4.38 -25.67 -5.90
N GLY A 7 5.43 -25.62 -5.07
CA GLY A 7 6.80 -26.04 -5.46
C GLY A 7 7.48 -25.12 -6.47
N HIS A 8 6.96 -23.91 -6.69
CA HIS A 8 7.54 -22.95 -7.64
C HIS A 8 8.76 -22.20 -7.10
N VAL A 9 8.95 -22.19 -5.79
CA VAL A 9 10.09 -21.57 -5.12
C VAL A 9 10.64 -22.51 -4.05
N VAL A 10 11.92 -22.35 -3.72
CA VAL A 10 12.58 -23.04 -2.61
C VAL A 10 11.96 -22.49 -1.32
N ALA A 11 11.14 -23.28 -0.63
CA ALA A 11 10.35 -22.85 0.52
C ALA A 11 11.22 -22.24 1.64
N ALA A 12 12.39 -22.82 1.92
CA ALA A 12 13.34 -22.34 2.93
C ALA A 12 13.97 -20.98 2.57
N SER A 13 13.87 -20.53 1.32
CA SER A 13 14.41 -19.25 0.86
C SER A 13 13.43 -18.09 0.99
N VAL A 14 12.17 -18.35 1.30
CA VAL A 14 11.15 -17.31 1.44
C VAL A 14 11.51 -16.41 2.62
N ALA A 15 11.72 -15.13 2.34
CA ALA A 15 12.08 -14.16 3.36
C ALA A 15 11.32 -12.85 3.16
N PRO A 16 10.76 -12.25 4.23
CA PRO A 16 10.19 -10.92 4.16
C PRO A 16 11.31 -9.90 3.91
N LEU A 17 11.07 -8.94 3.04
CA LEU A 17 12.03 -7.91 2.65
C LEU A 17 11.61 -6.54 3.15
N VAL A 18 10.40 -6.12 2.81
CA VAL A 18 9.86 -4.80 3.17
C VAL A 18 8.36 -4.88 3.44
N LEU A 19 7.87 -3.91 4.19
CA LEU A 19 6.44 -3.66 4.41
C LEU A 19 6.02 -2.45 3.60
N SER A 20 4.97 -2.58 2.81
CA SER A 20 4.34 -1.48 2.10
C SER A 20 3.00 -1.16 2.76
N GLN A 21 2.82 0.08 3.20
CA GLN A 21 1.65 0.56 3.91
C GLN A 21 0.71 1.28 2.95
N VAL A 22 -0.58 1.11 3.12
CA VAL A 22 -1.56 1.94 2.43
C VAL A 22 -1.64 3.30 3.09
N ALA A 23 -1.54 4.33 2.28
CA ALA A 23 -1.71 5.71 2.67
C ALA A 23 -2.94 6.33 2.03
N VAL A 24 -3.36 7.44 2.60
CA VAL A 24 -4.47 8.25 2.14
C VAL A 24 -3.94 9.49 1.46
N GLY A 25 -4.45 9.78 0.28
CA GLY A 25 -4.14 10.97 -0.49
C GLY A 25 -5.38 11.78 -0.83
N ALA A 26 -5.17 13.07 -1.09
CA ALA A 26 -6.16 14.01 -1.59
C ALA A 26 -5.54 14.85 -2.72
N PRO A 27 -6.34 15.52 -3.56
CA PRO A 27 -5.84 16.51 -4.50
C PRO A 27 -5.04 17.62 -3.78
N SER A 28 -3.94 18.10 -4.38
CA SER A 28 -3.19 19.23 -3.84
C SER A 28 -4.07 20.48 -3.74
N GLY A 29 -3.91 21.23 -2.64
CA GLY A 29 -4.72 22.43 -2.36
C GLY A 29 -5.95 22.18 -1.49
N THR A 30 -6.12 20.97 -0.95
CA THR A 30 -7.05 20.71 0.15
C THR A 30 -6.49 21.30 1.45
N ASP A 31 -7.36 21.85 2.31
CA ASP A 31 -6.98 22.37 3.63
C ASP A 31 -6.65 21.25 4.66
N ALA A 32 -6.21 20.11 4.18
CA ALA A 32 -5.81 19.00 5.03
C ALA A 32 -4.56 19.37 5.83
N PRO A 33 -4.51 19.04 7.13
CA PRO A 33 -3.35 19.32 7.96
C PRO A 33 -2.12 18.60 7.39
N ALA A 34 -1.00 19.32 7.28
CA ALA A 34 0.28 18.74 6.89
C ALA A 34 0.76 17.82 8.01
N THR A 35 0.68 16.52 7.81
CA THR A 35 1.28 15.50 8.67
C THR A 35 2.53 14.94 8.03
N ALA A 36 3.43 14.35 8.82
CA ALA A 36 4.51 13.56 8.24
C ALA A 36 3.89 12.38 7.48
N VAL A 37 4.37 12.10 6.27
CA VAL A 37 3.76 11.08 5.40
C VAL A 37 3.69 9.67 6.00
N SER A 38 4.54 9.38 6.98
CA SER A 38 4.54 8.11 7.73
C SER A 38 3.62 8.11 8.95
N ASP A 39 3.09 9.27 9.34
CA ASP A 39 2.14 9.36 10.45
C ASP A 39 0.73 8.96 9.98
N PRO A 40 -0.13 8.49 10.89
CA PRO A 40 -1.52 8.19 10.53
C PRO A 40 -2.24 9.43 9.98
N ALA A 41 -2.93 9.25 8.84
CA ALA A 41 -3.77 10.30 8.24
C ALA A 41 -4.94 10.71 9.15
N PHE A 42 -5.38 9.79 9.98
CA PHE A 42 -6.52 9.93 10.90
C PHE A 42 -6.19 9.31 12.25
N PRO A 43 -6.81 9.75 13.34
CA PRO A 43 -6.51 9.25 14.68
C PRO A 43 -6.88 7.76 14.88
N ASP A 44 -7.90 7.27 14.19
CA ASP A 44 -8.44 5.92 14.34
C ASP A 44 -9.32 5.51 13.13
N ALA A 45 -9.77 4.25 13.14
CA ALA A 45 -10.66 3.69 12.12
C ALA A 45 -12.03 4.42 12.05
N ALA A 46 -12.51 5.02 13.14
CA ALA A 46 -13.78 5.73 13.13
C ALA A 46 -13.67 7.01 12.28
N ALA A 47 -12.56 7.74 12.42
CA ALA A 47 -12.29 8.92 11.61
C ALA A 47 -12.07 8.57 10.12
N VAL A 48 -11.44 7.41 9.82
CA VAL A 48 -11.33 6.91 8.43
C VAL A 48 -12.71 6.62 7.84
N ARG A 49 -13.59 5.97 8.60
CA ARG A 49 -14.97 5.69 8.16
C ARG A 49 -15.73 6.98 7.84
N GLU A 50 -15.57 7.99 8.68
CA GLU A 50 -16.25 9.28 8.45
C GLU A 50 -15.71 9.98 7.21
N ALA A 51 -14.40 10.03 7.02
CA ALA A 51 -13.78 10.56 5.80
C ALA A 51 -14.26 9.83 4.53
N ILE A 52 -14.41 8.49 4.59
CA ILE A 52 -14.98 7.69 3.50
C ILE A 52 -16.46 8.07 3.25
N ARG A 53 -17.24 8.33 4.29
CA ARG A 53 -18.65 8.76 4.15
C ARG A 53 -18.77 10.14 3.53
N GLU A 54 -17.90 11.07 3.90
CA GLU A 54 -17.92 12.45 3.42
C GLU A 54 -17.38 12.59 2.00
N ALA A 55 -16.45 11.73 1.58
CA ALA A 55 -15.84 11.79 0.26
C ALA A 55 -16.87 11.60 -0.85
N ARG A 56 -16.84 12.47 -1.86
CA ARG A 56 -17.72 12.38 -3.03
C ARG A 56 -17.34 11.23 -3.96
N LYS A 57 -16.02 10.98 -4.11
CA LYS A 57 -15.47 9.88 -4.88
C LYS A 57 -14.19 9.36 -4.22
N ILE A 58 -14.05 8.05 -4.16
CA ILE A 58 -12.99 7.35 -3.45
C ILE A 58 -12.20 6.51 -4.44
N GLY A 59 -10.94 6.86 -4.66
CA GLY A 59 -10.03 6.15 -5.55
C GLY A 59 -9.33 4.98 -4.86
N TYR A 60 -9.24 3.84 -5.56
CA TYR A 60 -8.48 2.68 -5.09
C TYR A 60 -7.81 1.92 -6.23
N SER A 61 -6.75 1.15 -5.90
CA SER A 61 -5.96 0.41 -6.89
C SER A 61 -6.61 -0.91 -7.30
N THR A 62 -6.14 -1.50 -8.42
CA THR A 62 -6.52 -2.86 -8.84
C THR A 62 -5.78 -3.97 -8.10
N GLY A 63 -4.75 -3.61 -7.31
CA GLY A 63 -3.89 -4.57 -6.61
C GLY A 63 -4.48 -5.08 -5.29
N PRO A 64 -3.68 -5.87 -4.53
CA PRO A 64 -4.10 -6.42 -3.25
C PRO A 64 -4.57 -5.37 -2.23
N SER A 65 -3.95 -4.19 -2.22
CA SER A 65 -4.34 -3.08 -1.34
C SER A 65 -5.75 -2.56 -1.65
N GLY A 66 -6.11 -2.46 -2.94
CA GLY A 66 -7.46 -2.07 -3.33
C GLY A 66 -8.51 -3.13 -2.95
N THR A 67 -8.20 -4.42 -3.14
CA THR A 67 -9.06 -5.52 -2.68
C THR A 67 -9.27 -5.45 -1.16
N ALA A 68 -8.19 -5.23 -0.39
CA ALA A 68 -8.27 -5.12 1.06
C ALA A 68 -9.09 -3.90 1.52
N LEU A 69 -8.97 -2.76 0.82
CA LEU A 69 -9.80 -1.59 1.09
C LEU A 69 -11.29 -1.88 0.89
N VAL A 70 -11.65 -2.51 -0.23
CA VAL A 70 -13.05 -2.87 -0.51
C VAL A 70 -13.58 -3.83 0.56
N SER A 71 -12.81 -4.87 0.93
CA SER A 71 -13.20 -5.78 2.01
C SER A 71 -13.37 -5.04 3.34
N MET A 72 -12.51 -4.11 3.66
CA MET A 72 -12.61 -3.30 4.88
C MET A 72 -13.90 -2.45 4.89
N ILE A 73 -14.26 -1.85 3.75
CA ILE A 73 -15.50 -1.10 3.58
C ILE A 73 -16.73 -2.02 3.75
N GLU A 74 -16.66 -3.25 3.22
CA GLU A 74 -17.71 -4.27 3.40
C GLU A 74 -17.85 -4.68 4.87
N ASP A 75 -16.75 -4.98 5.55
CA ASP A 75 -16.71 -5.35 6.97
C ASP A 75 -17.27 -4.24 7.87
N TRP A 76 -17.12 -3.00 7.46
CA TRP A 76 -17.71 -1.85 8.15
C TRP A 76 -19.18 -1.61 7.83
N GLY A 77 -19.76 -2.38 6.90
CA GLY A 77 -21.17 -2.25 6.48
C GLY A 77 -21.44 -0.99 5.64
N LEU A 78 -20.40 -0.41 5.03
CA LEU A 78 -20.51 0.84 4.27
C LEU A 78 -20.81 0.64 2.77
N SER A 79 -20.77 -0.59 2.26
CA SER A 79 -20.89 -0.87 0.81
C SER A 79 -22.15 -0.29 0.17
N ALA A 80 -23.29 -0.33 0.88
CA ALA A 80 -24.55 0.24 0.37
C ALA A 80 -24.54 1.77 0.33
N GLU A 81 -23.73 2.40 1.20
CA GLU A 81 -23.67 3.86 1.31
C GLU A 81 -22.67 4.49 0.34
N VAL A 82 -21.53 3.83 0.13
CA VAL A 82 -20.41 4.40 -0.62
C VAL A 82 -20.07 3.67 -1.93
N GLY A 83 -20.71 2.54 -2.23
CA GLY A 83 -20.35 1.68 -3.35
C GLY A 83 -20.34 2.40 -4.70
N ASP A 84 -21.32 3.24 -4.98
CA ASP A 84 -21.42 4.01 -6.23
C ASP A 84 -20.38 5.14 -6.33
N ARG A 85 -19.68 5.44 -5.23
CA ARG A 85 -18.62 6.46 -5.16
C ARG A 85 -17.22 5.87 -5.24
N LEU A 86 -17.12 4.53 -5.22
CA LEU A 86 -15.84 3.82 -5.36
C LEU A 86 -15.38 3.85 -6.82
N VAL A 87 -14.18 4.37 -7.05
CA VAL A 87 -13.56 4.49 -8.37
C VAL A 87 -12.29 3.64 -8.40
N GLN A 88 -12.35 2.50 -9.09
CA GLN A 88 -11.18 1.67 -9.30
C GLN A 88 -10.29 2.27 -10.38
N ALA A 89 -9.02 2.50 -10.06
CA ALA A 89 -8.03 2.90 -11.04
C ALA A 89 -7.89 1.80 -12.12
N ARG A 90 -7.72 2.20 -13.36
CA ARG A 90 -7.48 1.24 -14.45
C ARG A 90 -6.10 0.60 -14.30
N PRO A 91 -5.89 -0.65 -14.77
CA PRO A 91 -4.56 -1.25 -14.79
C PRO A 91 -3.52 -0.33 -15.42
N GLY A 92 -2.40 -0.11 -14.72
CA GLY A 92 -1.34 0.79 -15.18
C GLY A 92 -1.56 2.29 -14.89
N ILE A 93 -2.73 2.67 -14.37
CA ILE A 93 -3.00 4.05 -13.94
C ILE A 93 -2.95 4.08 -12.40
N PRO A 94 -2.06 4.88 -11.78
CA PRO A 94 -2.02 5.00 -10.33
C PRO A 94 -3.21 5.83 -9.81
N VAL A 95 -3.63 5.58 -8.56
CA VAL A 95 -4.65 6.41 -7.89
C VAL A 95 -4.20 7.86 -7.77
N ALA A 96 -2.90 8.08 -7.63
CA ALA A 96 -2.31 9.42 -7.65
C ALA A 96 -2.74 10.24 -8.89
N ARG A 97 -2.90 9.58 -10.05
CA ARG A 97 -3.38 10.26 -11.26
C ARG A 97 -4.84 10.69 -11.15
N LEU A 98 -5.70 9.83 -10.58
CA LEU A 98 -7.11 10.17 -10.35
C LEU A 98 -7.26 11.36 -9.39
N LEU A 99 -6.41 11.42 -8.36
CA LEU A 99 -6.35 12.54 -7.42
C LEU A 99 -5.90 13.83 -8.11
N ALA A 100 -4.80 13.76 -8.87
CA ALA A 100 -4.24 14.93 -9.57
C ALA A 100 -5.20 15.52 -10.61
N ASP A 101 -5.99 14.67 -11.28
CA ASP A 101 -6.98 15.08 -12.28
C ASP A 101 -8.30 15.53 -11.65
N GLY A 102 -8.47 15.36 -10.33
CA GLY A 102 -9.72 15.69 -9.62
C GLY A 102 -10.87 14.72 -9.88
N ASP A 103 -10.55 13.54 -10.42
CA ASP A 103 -11.54 12.48 -10.65
C ASP A 103 -12.03 11.86 -9.34
N VAL A 104 -11.20 11.89 -8.29
CA VAL A 104 -11.51 11.48 -6.93
C VAL A 104 -10.99 12.53 -5.94
N ASP A 105 -11.64 12.65 -4.80
CA ASP A 105 -11.28 13.58 -3.73
C ASP A 105 -10.64 12.89 -2.52
N LEU A 106 -10.73 11.57 -2.43
CA LEU A 106 -10.01 10.75 -1.47
C LEU A 106 -9.43 9.53 -2.21
N GLY A 107 -8.16 9.18 -1.98
CA GLY A 107 -7.53 8.08 -2.67
C GLY A 107 -6.69 7.21 -1.72
N PHE A 108 -6.76 5.89 -1.91
CA PHE A 108 -6.04 4.90 -1.13
C PHE A 108 -5.09 4.12 -2.03
N GLN A 109 -3.81 4.21 -1.75
CA GLN A 109 -2.76 3.52 -2.51
C GLN A 109 -1.53 3.28 -1.61
N GLN A 110 -0.60 2.45 -2.05
CA GLN A 110 0.67 2.27 -1.35
C GLN A 110 1.39 3.61 -1.17
N LEU A 111 1.91 3.88 0.02
CA LEU A 111 2.60 5.13 0.35
C LEU A 111 3.69 5.47 -0.66
N SER A 112 4.51 4.46 -1.04
CA SER A 112 5.60 4.60 -2.01
C SER A 112 5.15 5.02 -3.42
N GLU A 113 3.86 4.88 -3.74
CA GLU A 113 3.27 5.25 -5.02
C GLU A 113 2.56 6.62 -4.98
N LEU A 114 2.20 7.10 -3.80
CA LEU A 114 1.58 8.42 -3.62
C LEU A 114 2.62 9.53 -3.43
N VAL A 115 3.68 9.24 -2.66
CA VAL A 115 4.69 10.26 -2.32
C VAL A 115 5.40 10.77 -3.56
N GLY A 116 5.52 12.09 -3.64
CA GLY A 116 6.18 12.77 -4.78
C GLY A 116 5.35 12.83 -6.05
N SER A 117 4.10 12.34 -6.04
CA SER A 117 3.21 12.46 -7.19
C SER A 117 2.72 13.90 -7.34
N PRO A 118 2.93 14.56 -8.50
CA PRO A 118 2.44 15.91 -8.74
C PRO A 118 0.91 16.00 -8.59
N GLY A 119 0.42 17.06 -7.97
CA GLY A 119 -1.02 17.27 -7.80
C GLY A 119 -1.65 16.45 -6.66
N VAL A 120 -0.84 15.77 -5.83
CA VAL A 120 -1.31 14.95 -4.72
C VAL A 120 -0.73 15.45 -3.40
N SER A 121 -1.60 15.60 -2.40
CA SER A 121 -1.24 15.76 -1.00
C SER A 121 -1.40 14.41 -0.30
N VAL A 122 -0.30 13.88 0.27
CA VAL A 122 -0.36 12.66 1.09
C VAL A 122 -0.77 13.07 2.50
N LEU A 123 -1.91 12.55 2.97
CA LEU A 123 -2.43 12.84 4.31
C LEU A 123 -1.73 12.01 5.38
N GLY A 124 -1.22 10.83 5.04
CA GLY A 124 -0.53 9.91 5.91
C GLY A 124 -0.94 8.46 5.66
N VAL A 125 -0.40 7.52 6.45
CA VAL A 125 -0.78 6.11 6.39
C VAL A 125 -2.12 5.85 7.08
N LEU A 126 -2.72 4.68 6.86
CA LEU A 126 -3.89 4.26 7.65
C LEU A 126 -3.52 4.05 9.12
N PRO A 127 -4.42 4.39 10.07
CA PRO A 127 -4.24 4.09 11.50
C PRO A 127 -4.05 2.60 11.76
N GLN A 128 -3.36 2.27 12.85
CA GLN A 128 -3.00 0.89 13.17
C GLN A 128 -4.21 -0.05 13.33
N ASP A 129 -5.34 0.45 13.81
CA ASP A 129 -6.57 -0.30 14.03
C ASP A 129 -7.36 -0.62 12.74
N CYS A 130 -6.93 -0.06 11.61
CA CYS A 130 -7.44 -0.38 10.27
C CYS A 130 -6.33 -0.40 9.20
N ALA A 131 -5.08 -0.65 9.61
CA ALA A 131 -3.95 -0.68 8.70
C ALA A 131 -4.10 -1.75 7.62
N ILE A 132 -3.77 -1.38 6.38
CA ILE A 132 -3.66 -2.31 5.26
C ILE A 132 -2.19 -2.39 4.88
N ASP A 133 -1.53 -3.43 5.38
CA ASP A 133 -0.11 -3.66 5.22
C ASP A 133 0.14 -4.82 4.27
N THR A 134 1.08 -4.63 3.35
CA THR A 134 1.52 -5.67 2.41
C THR A 134 2.99 -6.00 2.63
N VAL A 135 3.28 -7.23 3.06
CA VAL A 135 4.66 -7.71 3.19
C VAL A 135 5.13 -8.21 1.83
N PHE A 136 6.12 -7.54 1.26
CA PHE A 136 6.84 -8.03 0.09
C PHE A 136 7.95 -8.98 0.53
N SER A 137 7.91 -10.18 -0.04
CA SER A 137 8.87 -11.25 0.26
C SER A 137 9.63 -11.65 -0.99
N GLY A 138 10.89 -12.01 -0.83
CA GLY A 138 11.70 -12.65 -1.87
C GLY A 138 11.79 -14.14 -1.66
N ALA A 139 12.03 -14.87 -2.74
CA ALA A 139 12.31 -16.30 -2.71
C ALA A 139 13.16 -16.72 -3.93
N ILE A 140 13.89 -17.83 -3.83
CA ILE A 140 14.62 -18.43 -4.95
C ILE A 140 13.64 -19.27 -5.77
N ALA A 141 13.56 -19.06 -7.08
CA ALA A 141 12.74 -19.89 -7.96
C ALA A 141 13.26 -21.35 -7.96
N ALA A 142 12.37 -22.31 -7.90
CA ALA A 142 12.75 -23.73 -7.92
C ALA A 142 13.47 -24.15 -9.22
N THR A 143 13.23 -23.40 -10.31
CA THR A 143 13.83 -23.59 -11.63
C THR A 143 15.06 -22.71 -11.88
N SER A 144 15.59 -22.03 -10.84
CA SER A 144 16.76 -21.16 -11.00
C SER A 144 17.97 -21.96 -11.46
N SER A 145 18.62 -21.51 -12.53
CA SER A 145 19.92 -22.04 -12.98
C SER A 145 21.09 -21.53 -12.13
N GLU A 146 20.86 -20.43 -11.36
CA GLU A 146 21.88 -19.76 -10.55
C GLU A 146 21.39 -19.55 -9.10
N PRO A 147 21.13 -20.65 -8.34
CA PRO A 147 20.53 -20.53 -7.01
C PRO A 147 21.44 -19.83 -6.00
N GLU A 148 22.76 -19.96 -6.13
CA GLU A 148 23.73 -19.28 -5.27
C GLU A 148 23.73 -17.76 -5.52
N GLY A 149 23.69 -17.35 -6.79
CA GLY A 149 23.55 -15.93 -7.17
C GLY A 149 22.24 -15.33 -6.65
N ALA A 150 21.13 -16.06 -6.77
CA ALA A 150 19.84 -15.66 -6.23
C ALA A 150 19.87 -15.53 -4.69
N ALA A 151 20.54 -16.46 -4.00
CA ALA A 151 20.73 -16.40 -2.55
C ALA A 151 21.55 -15.17 -2.13
N ALA A 152 22.62 -14.84 -2.87
CA ALA A 152 23.43 -13.66 -2.62
C ALA A 152 22.63 -12.36 -2.77
N ILE A 153 21.75 -12.26 -3.80
CA ILE A 153 20.84 -11.13 -3.98
C ILE A 153 19.87 -11.01 -2.80
N LEU A 154 19.25 -12.11 -2.38
CA LEU A 154 18.33 -12.10 -1.22
C LEU A 154 19.05 -11.71 0.06
N ALA A 155 20.29 -12.16 0.25
CA ALA A 155 21.11 -11.77 1.39
C ALA A 155 21.41 -10.26 1.37
N PHE A 156 21.78 -9.71 0.21
CA PHE A 156 22.00 -8.27 0.03
C PHE A 156 20.75 -7.44 0.35
N LEU A 157 19.58 -7.84 -0.15
CA LEU A 157 18.31 -7.13 0.10
C LEU A 157 17.91 -7.11 1.58
N ARG A 158 18.54 -7.95 2.41
CA ARG A 158 18.31 -8.00 3.87
C ARG A 158 19.36 -7.23 4.67
N THR A 159 20.35 -6.63 4.03
CA THR A 159 21.35 -5.79 4.70
C THR A 159 20.75 -4.47 5.17
N ASP A 160 21.40 -3.82 6.14
CA ASP A 160 20.98 -2.51 6.62
C ASP A 160 21.05 -1.45 5.52
N ALA A 161 22.06 -1.51 4.64
CA ALA A 161 22.16 -0.62 3.50
C ALA A 161 20.94 -0.72 2.56
N ALA A 162 20.48 -1.94 2.24
CA ALA A 162 19.27 -2.13 1.42
C ALA A 162 18.01 -1.67 2.15
N ARG A 163 17.92 -1.90 3.47
CA ARG A 163 16.81 -1.41 4.30
C ARG A 163 16.76 0.12 4.35
N ASP A 164 17.92 0.79 4.43
CA ASP A 164 17.96 2.26 4.42
C ASP A 164 17.49 2.82 3.08
N ILE A 165 17.87 2.18 1.97
CA ILE A 165 17.32 2.52 0.64
C ILE A 165 15.80 2.31 0.61
N ALA A 166 15.30 1.18 1.13
CA ALA A 166 13.87 0.90 1.18
C ALA A 166 13.12 1.97 2.01
N ARG A 167 13.65 2.37 3.18
CA ARG A 167 13.08 3.45 3.99
C ARG A 167 13.05 4.79 3.23
N SER A 168 14.11 5.12 2.48
CA SER A 168 14.15 6.33 1.65
C SER A 168 13.11 6.31 0.51
N ARG A 169 12.55 5.14 0.22
CA ARG A 169 11.47 4.92 -0.75
C ARG A 169 10.12 4.67 -0.07
N HIS A 170 10.00 5.04 1.20
CA HIS A 170 8.77 4.96 2.00
C HIS A 170 8.26 3.52 2.25
N PHE A 171 9.15 2.54 2.27
CA PHE A 171 8.86 1.22 2.78
C PHE A 171 9.23 1.13 4.26
N ALA A 172 8.42 0.43 5.04
CA ALA A 172 8.71 0.11 6.42
C ALA A 172 9.48 -1.23 6.53
N PRO A 173 10.18 -1.48 7.65
CA PRO A 173 10.72 -2.80 7.92
C PRO A 173 9.57 -3.81 8.07
N PRO A 174 9.74 -5.06 7.61
CA PRO A 174 8.73 -6.09 7.84
C PRO A 174 8.60 -6.34 9.34
N HIS A 175 7.38 -6.66 9.80
CA HIS A 175 7.19 -7.07 11.19
C HIS A 175 8.10 -8.25 11.52
N ALA A 176 8.67 -8.26 12.73
CA ALA A 176 9.40 -9.41 13.22
C ALA A 176 8.47 -10.63 13.28
N PRO A 177 8.96 -11.83 12.87
CA PRO A 177 8.15 -13.05 12.91
C PRO A 177 7.74 -13.41 14.34
#